data_96f461b29284160e4edd8403fd46fcac
#
_entry.id   96f461b29284160e4edd8403fd46fcac
#
_cell.length_a   1.000
_cell.length_b   1.000
_cell.length_c   1.000
_cell.angle_alpha   90.00
_cell.angle_beta   90.00
_cell.angle_gamma   90.00
#
_symmetry.space_group_name_H-M   'P 1'
#
loop_
_entity.id
_entity.type
_entity.pdbx_description
1 polymer ?
#
loop_
_entity_poly.entity_id
_entity_poly.type
_entity_poly.pdbx_seq_one_letter_code
_entity_poly.pdbx_strand_id
1 'polypeptide(L)'
;MSWETILKRQSNWSRTSAPNLRLTPEEAVVLYEQAPLHALMQAAHKRRLAMHPDGKVTYLVDRNINYTNVCTINCQFCSFYRPPGHAETYTQTYEEISGRVRELEAIGGSRILMQGGVNPSLPMDWYTDLLKHLREQHPTIDLDCFSPIEIEGLADVCNLSTLEVLSLLSEAGMHGLPGCLLYTSDAADDWFC
;
A
#
# COMPACT_ATOMS: atom_id res chain seq x y z
N MET A 1 -19.01 -24.54 17.51
CA MET A 1 -19.82 -23.39 18.03
C MET A 1 -20.68 -22.91 16.87
N SER A 2 -21.98 -22.55 17.06
CA SER A 2 -22.80 -22.08 15.94
C SER A 2 -22.47 -20.64 15.60
N TRP A 3 -22.72 -20.25 14.34
CA TRP A 3 -22.47 -18.90 13.86
C TRP A 3 -23.26 -17.85 14.64
N GLU A 4 -24.47 -18.15 15.12
CA GLU A 4 -25.28 -17.25 15.96
C GLU A 4 -24.61 -16.94 17.29
N THR A 5 -24.04 -17.97 17.92
CA THR A 5 -23.32 -17.83 19.20
C THR A 5 -22.08 -16.96 19.04
N ILE A 6 -21.35 -17.13 17.93
CA ILE A 6 -20.18 -16.32 17.59
C ILE A 6 -20.57 -14.86 17.38
N LEU A 7 -21.61 -14.59 16.57
CA LEU A 7 -22.08 -13.21 16.33
C LEU A 7 -22.64 -12.56 17.60
N LYS A 8 -23.36 -13.31 18.45
CA LYS A 8 -23.85 -12.81 19.74
C LYS A 8 -22.70 -12.38 20.66
N ARG A 9 -21.62 -13.17 20.73
CA ARG A 9 -20.41 -12.78 21.46
C ARG A 9 -19.78 -11.54 20.88
N GLN A 10 -19.70 -11.43 19.55
CA GLN A 10 -19.14 -10.26 18.87
C GLN A 10 -19.96 -8.98 19.04
N SER A 11 -21.27 -9.09 19.32
CA SER A 11 -22.12 -7.91 19.56
C SER A 11 -21.75 -7.13 20.83
N ASN A 12 -21.07 -7.76 21.76
CA ASN A 12 -20.60 -7.16 23.03
C ASN A 12 -19.22 -6.51 22.90
N TRP A 13 -18.65 -6.45 21.70
CA TRP A 13 -17.35 -5.85 21.48
C TRP A 13 -17.37 -4.32 21.66
N SER A 14 -16.32 -3.79 22.27
CA SER A 14 -16.03 -2.34 22.35
C SER A 14 -14.55 -2.11 22.10
N ARG A 15 -14.12 -0.87 21.91
CA ARG A 15 -12.69 -0.52 21.76
C ARG A 15 -11.82 -0.96 22.95
N THR A 16 -12.42 -1.04 24.11
CA THR A 16 -11.76 -1.46 25.36
C THR A 16 -11.94 -2.96 25.66
N SER A 17 -12.58 -3.70 24.75
CA SER A 17 -12.77 -5.14 24.90
C SER A 17 -11.44 -5.88 24.90
N ALA A 18 -11.36 -6.88 25.78
CA ALA A 18 -10.19 -7.72 25.90
C ALA A 18 -9.90 -8.51 24.60
N PRO A 19 -8.63 -8.89 24.36
CA PRO A 19 -8.23 -9.66 23.15
C PRO A 19 -9.02 -10.97 22.96
N ASN A 20 -9.57 -11.55 24.05
CA ASN A 20 -10.39 -12.78 24.01
C ASN A 20 -11.71 -12.65 23.25
N LEU A 21 -12.13 -11.44 22.88
CA LEU A 21 -13.29 -11.24 22.00
C LEU A 21 -12.93 -11.26 20.52
N ARG A 22 -11.67 -11.44 20.14
CA ARG A 22 -11.31 -11.66 18.73
C ARG A 22 -11.87 -13.00 18.25
N LEU A 23 -12.14 -13.04 16.95
CA LEU A 23 -12.45 -14.29 16.27
C LEU A 23 -11.19 -15.16 16.19
N THR A 24 -11.35 -16.47 16.38
CA THR A 24 -10.32 -17.42 15.98
C THR A 24 -10.43 -17.74 14.48
N PRO A 25 -9.39 -18.30 13.84
CA PRO A 25 -9.48 -18.76 12.46
C PRO A 25 -10.65 -19.72 12.22
N GLU A 26 -10.87 -20.68 13.12
CA GLU A 26 -11.94 -21.67 13.02
C GLU A 26 -13.33 -21.02 13.12
N GLU A 27 -13.48 -20.03 13.98
CA GLU A 27 -14.72 -19.25 14.07
C GLU A 27 -14.97 -18.42 12.84
N ALA A 28 -13.93 -17.86 12.23
CA ALA A 28 -14.04 -17.12 10.98
C ALA A 28 -14.52 -18.05 9.84
N VAL A 29 -14.00 -19.27 9.75
CA VAL A 29 -14.47 -20.30 8.80
C VAL A 29 -15.93 -20.62 9.02
N VAL A 30 -16.36 -20.87 10.27
CA VAL A 30 -17.79 -21.13 10.58
C VAL A 30 -18.68 -19.97 10.15
N LEU A 31 -18.26 -18.73 10.39
CA LEU A 31 -19.00 -17.54 9.94
C LEU A 31 -19.08 -17.46 8.41
N TYR A 32 -17.98 -17.71 7.73
CA TYR A 32 -17.90 -17.66 6.27
C TYR A 32 -18.81 -18.71 5.60
N GLU A 33 -18.80 -19.94 6.10
CA GLU A 33 -19.51 -21.06 5.50
C GLU A 33 -21.00 -21.11 5.87
N GLN A 34 -21.37 -20.68 7.08
CA GLN A 34 -22.68 -20.98 7.64
C GLN A 34 -23.53 -19.73 7.93
N ALA A 35 -22.92 -18.57 8.16
CA ALA A 35 -23.69 -17.39 8.52
C ALA A 35 -24.37 -16.76 7.29
N PRO A 36 -25.67 -16.42 7.35
CA PRO A 36 -26.31 -15.67 6.29
C PRO A 36 -25.64 -14.30 6.08
N LEU A 37 -25.45 -13.89 4.83
CA LEU A 37 -24.77 -12.63 4.49
C LEU A 37 -25.35 -11.43 5.23
N HIS A 38 -26.68 -11.33 5.33
CA HIS A 38 -27.33 -10.22 6.03
C HIS A 38 -26.98 -10.15 7.53
N ALA A 39 -26.77 -11.31 8.18
CA ALA A 39 -26.37 -11.37 9.58
C ALA A 39 -24.92 -10.89 9.75
N LEU A 40 -24.03 -11.26 8.83
CA LEU A 40 -22.65 -10.74 8.80
C LEU A 40 -22.61 -9.22 8.56
N MET A 41 -23.41 -8.73 7.60
CA MET A 41 -23.52 -7.29 7.31
C MET A 41 -24.00 -6.50 8.53
N GLN A 42 -25.03 -7.00 9.24
CA GLN A 42 -25.51 -6.35 10.46
C GLN A 42 -24.45 -6.34 11.57
N ALA A 43 -23.74 -7.45 11.76
CA ALA A 43 -22.68 -7.53 12.76
C ALA A 43 -21.50 -6.60 12.42
N ALA A 44 -21.08 -6.55 11.16
CA ALA A 44 -20.03 -5.65 10.67
C ALA A 44 -20.45 -4.17 10.84
N HIS A 45 -21.70 -3.83 10.51
CA HIS A 45 -22.22 -2.48 10.68
C HIS A 45 -22.27 -2.05 12.16
N LYS A 46 -22.71 -2.91 13.06
CA LYS A 46 -22.66 -2.65 14.51
C LYS A 46 -21.22 -2.41 14.98
N ARG A 47 -20.27 -3.21 14.50
CA ARG A 47 -18.85 -3.04 14.81
C ARG A 47 -18.35 -1.69 14.32
N ARG A 48 -18.69 -1.32 13.08
CA ARG A 48 -18.33 -0.02 12.51
C ARG A 48 -18.87 1.14 13.36
N LEU A 49 -20.14 1.11 13.74
CA LEU A 49 -20.73 2.15 14.59
C LEU A 49 -20.09 2.25 15.97
N ALA A 50 -19.68 1.12 16.56
CA ALA A 50 -18.94 1.13 17.82
C ALA A 50 -17.52 1.72 17.69
N MET A 51 -16.91 1.60 16.52
CA MET A 51 -15.60 2.19 16.23
C MET A 51 -15.69 3.66 15.79
N HIS A 52 -16.72 4.01 15.04
CA HIS A 52 -16.94 5.32 14.43
C HIS A 52 -18.37 5.80 14.71
N PRO A 53 -18.66 6.23 15.94
CA PRO A 53 -20.01 6.58 16.39
C PRO A 53 -20.57 7.83 15.71
N ASP A 54 -19.70 8.68 15.12
CA ASP A 54 -20.07 9.86 14.36
C ASP A 54 -20.68 9.54 12.98
N GLY A 55 -20.66 8.27 12.58
CA GLY A 55 -21.20 7.80 11.30
C GLY A 55 -20.46 8.27 10.06
N LYS A 56 -19.36 9.02 10.20
CA LYS A 56 -18.58 9.52 9.06
C LYS A 56 -17.91 8.38 8.30
N VAL A 57 -17.92 8.49 6.98
CA VAL A 57 -17.15 7.66 6.06
C VAL A 57 -16.15 8.57 5.37
N THR A 58 -14.87 8.29 5.58
CA THR A 58 -13.78 9.00 4.89
C THR A 58 -13.44 8.28 3.60
N TYR A 59 -12.99 9.03 2.62
CA TYR A 59 -12.44 8.50 1.37
C TYR A 59 -11.22 9.31 0.98
N LEU A 60 -10.40 8.74 0.12
CA LEU A 60 -9.22 9.38 -0.45
C LEU A 60 -9.37 9.43 -1.97
N VAL A 61 -8.95 10.54 -2.55
CA VAL A 61 -8.70 10.66 -3.98
C VAL A 61 -7.19 10.64 -4.15
N ASP A 62 -6.69 9.55 -4.70
CA ASP A 62 -5.27 9.34 -4.95
C ASP A 62 -4.99 9.02 -6.42
N ARG A 63 -3.72 8.96 -6.77
CA ARG A 63 -3.27 8.61 -8.12
C ARG A 63 -2.11 7.64 -8.06
N ASN A 64 -2.23 6.55 -8.81
CA ASN A 64 -1.11 5.67 -9.09
C ASN A 64 -0.18 6.29 -10.13
N ILE A 65 1.12 6.29 -9.83
CA ILE A 65 2.18 6.72 -10.74
C ILE A 65 3.22 5.62 -10.82
N ASN A 66 3.45 5.10 -12.03
CA ASN A 66 4.54 4.15 -12.28
C ASN A 66 5.68 4.92 -12.93
N TYR A 67 6.70 5.28 -12.15
CA TYR A 67 7.81 6.11 -12.61
C TYR A 67 8.74 5.40 -13.60
N THR A 68 8.83 4.07 -13.55
CA THR A 68 9.58 3.24 -14.50
C THR A 68 8.97 1.84 -14.58
N ASN A 69 9.08 1.20 -15.74
CA ASN A 69 8.77 -0.22 -15.91
C ASN A 69 10.02 -1.09 -16.02
N VAL A 70 11.20 -0.50 -16.00
CA VAL A 70 12.47 -1.26 -15.97
C VAL A 70 12.60 -1.96 -14.63
N CYS A 71 12.72 -3.28 -14.64
CA CYS A 71 12.82 -4.05 -13.40
C CYS A 71 13.69 -5.32 -13.60
N THR A 72 14.49 -5.63 -12.61
CA THR A 72 15.34 -6.84 -12.57
C THR A 72 14.70 -7.99 -11.80
N ILE A 73 13.61 -7.76 -11.04
CA ILE A 73 13.02 -8.76 -10.12
C ILE A 73 12.19 -9.82 -10.84
N ASN A 74 11.54 -9.49 -11.97
CA ASN A 74 10.74 -10.44 -12.75
C ASN A 74 9.62 -11.16 -11.96
N CYS A 75 8.83 -10.42 -11.19
CA CYS A 75 7.67 -10.98 -10.49
C CYS A 75 6.66 -11.60 -11.48
N GLN A 76 6.24 -12.84 -11.24
CA GLN A 76 5.42 -13.61 -12.18
C GLN A 76 4.05 -13.00 -12.48
N PHE A 77 3.48 -12.23 -11.56
CA PHE A 77 2.18 -11.56 -11.74
C PHE A 77 2.28 -10.16 -12.35
N CYS A 78 3.49 -9.57 -12.48
CA CYS A 78 3.66 -8.19 -12.89
C CYS A 78 3.57 -8.02 -14.41
N SER A 79 2.48 -7.42 -14.88
CA SER A 79 2.30 -7.11 -16.32
C SER A 79 3.06 -5.87 -16.78
N PHE A 80 3.51 -5.01 -15.86
CA PHE A 80 4.27 -3.78 -16.17
C PHE A 80 5.75 -4.01 -16.43
N TYR A 81 6.32 -5.03 -15.82
CA TYR A 81 7.72 -5.35 -15.88
C TYR A 81 8.27 -5.41 -17.31
N ARG A 82 9.42 -4.75 -17.51
CA ARG A 82 10.26 -4.93 -18.69
C ARG A 82 11.72 -5.10 -18.26
N PRO A 83 12.42 -6.12 -18.76
CA PRO A 83 13.85 -6.28 -18.44
C PRO A 83 14.66 -5.09 -18.99
N PRO A 84 15.81 -4.76 -18.36
CA PRO A 84 16.70 -3.74 -18.88
C PRO A 84 17.05 -3.98 -20.35
N GLY A 85 16.97 -2.92 -21.17
CA GLY A 85 17.23 -2.98 -22.60
C GLY A 85 16.06 -3.44 -23.47
N HIS A 86 14.91 -3.76 -22.93
CA HIS A 86 13.70 -4.03 -23.71
C HIS A 86 13.21 -2.77 -24.44
N ALA A 87 12.69 -2.92 -25.67
CA ALA A 87 12.29 -1.79 -26.50
C ALA A 87 11.14 -0.93 -25.92
N GLU A 88 10.31 -1.50 -25.02
CA GLU A 88 9.20 -0.81 -24.37
C GLU A 88 9.56 -0.24 -22.99
N THR A 89 10.83 -0.17 -22.65
CA THR A 89 11.26 0.42 -21.37
C THR A 89 11.04 1.92 -21.34
N TYR A 90 10.63 2.43 -20.17
CA TYR A 90 10.55 3.86 -19.92
C TYR A 90 11.00 4.18 -18.49
N THR A 91 11.44 5.42 -18.31
CA THR A 91 11.57 6.08 -17.01
C THR A 91 11.05 7.49 -17.19
N GLN A 92 10.08 7.89 -16.39
CA GLN A 92 9.48 9.21 -16.44
C GLN A 92 10.43 10.27 -15.88
N THR A 93 10.42 11.44 -16.46
CA THR A 93 11.10 12.61 -15.93
C THR A 93 10.35 13.17 -14.72
N TYR A 94 11.02 13.94 -13.87
CA TYR A 94 10.39 14.61 -12.72
C TYR A 94 9.22 15.49 -13.16
N GLU A 95 9.33 16.18 -14.29
CA GLU A 95 8.27 17.03 -14.82
C GLU A 95 7.05 16.24 -15.28
N GLU A 96 7.23 15.07 -15.90
CA GLU A 96 6.13 14.19 -16.29
C GLU A 96 5.39 13.67 -15.05
N ILE A 97 6.12 13.28 -14.00
CA ILE A 97 5.55 12.86 -12.72
C ILE A 97 4.82 14.03 -12.05
N SER A 98 5.45 15.20 -11.97
CA SER A 98 4.86 16.42 -11.41
C SER A 98 3.60 16.85 -12.18
N GLY A 99 3.59 16.69 -13.51
CA GLY A 99 2.40 16.92 -14.34
C GLY A 99 1.20 16.08 -13.92
N ARG A 100 1.44 14.79 -13.61
CA ARG A 100 0.39 13.89 -13.10
C ARG A 100 -0.09 14.26 -11.71
N VAL A 101 0.80 14.79 -10.86
CA VAL A 101 0.43 15.29 -9.53
C VAL A 101 -0.42 16.55 -9.66
N ARG A 102 -0.10 17.49 -10.56
CA ARG A 102 -0.96 18.67 -10.84
C ARG A 102 -2.37 18.28 -11.29
N GLU A 103 -2.50 17.23 -12.12
CA GLU A 103 -3.83 16.72 -12.51
C GLU A 103 -4.61 16.18 -11.31
N LEU A 104 -3.94 15.54 -10.36
CA LEU A 104 -4.54 15.06 -9.11
C LEU A 104 -4.98 16.23 -8.23
N GLU A 105 -4.13 17.25 -8.04
CA GLU A 105 -4.44 18.46 -7.28
C GLU A 105 -5.67 19.18 -7.85
N ALA A 106 -5.79 19.25 -9.18
CA ALA A 106 -6.90 19.90 -9.87
C ALA A 106 -8.28 19.28 -9.56
N ILE A 107 -8.32 18.00 -9.18
CA ILE A 107 -9.55 17.29 -8.78
C ILE A 107 -9.69 17.16 -7.24
N GLY A 108 -8.86 17.85 -6.47
CA GLY A 108 -8.90 17.81 -5.01
C GLY A 108 -8.30 16.55 -4.40
N GLY A 109 -7.43 15.87 -5.12
CA GLY A 109 -6.68 14.73 -4.60
C GLY A 109 -5.61 15.15 -3.59
N SER A 110 -5.18 14.23 -2.75
CA SER A 110 -4.29 14.52 -1.62
C SER A 110 -3.12 13.55 -1.47
N ARG A 111 -3.06 12.49 -2.27
CA ARG A 111 -2.02 11.46 -2.13
C ARG A 111 -1.66 10.83 -3.46
N ILE A 112 -0.38 10.55 -3.66
CA ILE A 112 0.07 9.66 -4.72
C ILE A 112 0.48 8.30 -4.15
N LEU A 113 0.23 7.24 -4.94
CA LEU A 113 0.82 5.92 -4.78
C LEU A 113 1.82 5.73 -5.91
N MET A 114 3.11 5.90 -5.62
CA MET A 114 4.15 5.88 -6.63
C MET A 114 5.00 4.62 -6.48
N GLN A 115 4.87 3.73 -7.44
CA GLN A 115 5.60 2.47 -7.51
C GLN A 115 6.17 2.27 -8.91
N GLY A 116 7.26 1.55 -9.01
CA GLY A 116 7.88 1.24 -10.30
C GLY A 116 8.60 -0.09 -10.29
N GLY A 117 9.65 -0.19 -11.07
CA GLY A 117 10.54 -1.34 -11.08
C GLY A 117 11.87 -1.05 -10.40
N VAL A 118 12.58 -2.11 -10.01
CA VAL A 118 13.98 -2.02 -9.59
C VAL A 118 14.84 -1.80 -10.84
N ASN A 119 15.12 -0.53 -11.11
CA ASN A 119 15.91 -0.11 -12.27
C ASN A 119 17.40 0.02 -11.91
N PRO A 120 18.29 -0.84 -12.42
CA PRO A 120 19.69 -0.84 -12.05
C PRO A 120 20.48 0.38 -12.57
N SER A 121 19.86 1.18 -13.44
CA SER A 121 20.48 2.39 -14.00
C SER A 121 20.19 3.66 -13.22
N LEU A 122 19.32 3.62 -12.21
CA LEU A 122 18.96 4.78 -11.41
C LEU A 122 19.73 4.76 -10.08
N PRO A 123 20.57 5.77 -9.82
CA PRO A 123 21.29 5.90 -8.55
C PRO A 123 20.35 6.36 -7.43
N MET A 124 20.75 6.20 -6.16
CA MET A 124 19.97 6.62 -5.00
C MET A 124 19.57 8.11 -5.05
N ASP A 125 20.47 8.97 -5.53
CA ASP A 125 20.22 10.41 -5.66
C ASP A 125 19.03 10.72 -6.57
N TRP A 126 18.80 9.90 -7.62
CA TRP A 126 17.65 10.09 -8.49
C TRP A 126 16.33 9.99 -7.71
N TYR A 127 16.23 9.04 -6.77
CA TYR A 127 15.03 8.84 -5.96
C TYR A 127 14.85 9.94 -4.91
N THR A 128 15.91 10.30 -4.22
CA THR A 128 15.85 11.37 -3.21
C THR A 128 15.57 12.73 -3.84
N ASP A 129 16.14 13.02 -5.00
CA ASP A 129 15.92 14.29 -5.70
C ASP A 129 14.51 14.36 -6.30
N LEU A 130 13.95 13.22 -6.78
CA LEU A 130 12.55 13.16 -7.18
C LEU A 130 11.61 13.49 -6.02
N LEU A 131 11.84 12.90 -4.84
CA LEU A 131 11.01 13.18 -3.66
C LEU A 131 11.11 14.62 -3.21
N LYS A 132 12.31 15.19 -3.15
CA LYS A 132 12.54 16.60 -2.83
C LYS A 132 11.82 17.52 -3.82
N HIS A 133 11.97 17.24 -5.13
CA HIS A 133 11.29 17.99 -6.18
C HIS A 133 9.76 17.96 -5.99
N LEU A 134 9.18 16.78 -5.73
CA LEU A 134 7.74 16.65 -5.50
C LEU A 134 7.31 17.37 -4.22
N ARG A 135 8.08 17.32 -3.14
CA ARG A 135 7.79 18.06 -1.91
C ARG A 135 7.80 19.56 -2.09
N GLU A 136 8.74 20.07 -2.89
CA GLU A 136 8.84 21.51 -3.19
C GLU A 136 7.69 21.99 -4.07
N GLN A 137 7.33 21.22 -5.11
CA GLN A 137 6.30 21.61 -6.06
C GLN A 137 4.88 21.32 -5.57
N HIS A 138 4.69 20.31 -4.72
CA HIS A 138 3.39 19.77 -4.29
C HIS A 138 3.37 19.54 -2.77
N PRO A 139 3.52 20.59 -1.94
CA PRO A 139 3.71 20.46 -0.49
C PRO A 139 2.52 19.85 0.26
N THR A 140 1.33 19.84 -0.35
CA THR A 140 0.09 19.33 0.24
C THR A 140 -0.22 17.87 -0.11
N ILE A 141 0.57 17.28 -0.99
CA ILE A 141 0.37 15.90 -1.46
C ILE A 141 1.17 14.94 -0.58
N ASP A 142 0.51 13.91 -0.09
CA ASP A 142 1.17 12.80 0.60
C ASP A 142 1.89 11.90 -0.42
N LEU A 143 3.15 11.61 -0.15
CA LEU A 143 4.00 10.78 -0.99
C LEU A 143 4.10 9.37 -0.39
N ASP A 144 3.18 8.48 -0.77
CA ASP A 144 3.26 7.05 -0.49
C ASP A 144 3.98 6.38 -1.67
N CYS A 145 5.26 6.08 -1.47
CA CYS A 145 6.16 5.74 -2.57
C CYS A 145 6.87 4.42 -2.33
N PHE A 146 7.15 3.74 -3.45
CA PHE A 146 7.90 2.49 -3.52
C PHE A 146 7.17 1.31 -2.86
N SER A 147 7.81 0.17 -2.82
CA SER A 147 7.34 -1.05 -2.17
C SER A 147 8.48 -1.70 -1.40
N PRO A 148 8.23 -2.62 -0.48
CA PRO A 148 9.30 -3.35 0.20
C PRO A 148 10.30 -3.99 -0.76
N ILE A 149 9.82 -4.54 -1.89
CA ILE A 149 10.68 -5.13 -2.94
C ILE A 149 11.56 -4.07 -3.61
N GLU A 150 11.01 -2.87 -3.87
CA GLU A 150 11.80 -1.76 -4.40
C GLU A 150 12.86 -1.29 -3.39
N ILE A 151 12.53 -1.21 -2.10
CA ILE A 151 13.49 -0.84 -1.06
C ILE A 151 14.64 -1.85 -0.98
N GLU A 152 14.34 -3.14 -1.00
CA GLU A 152 15.35 -4.20 -1.02
C GLU A 152 16.19 -4.14 -2.29
N GLY A 153 15.53 -4.02 -3.45
CA GLY A 153 16.21 -3.90 -4.72
C GLY A 153 17.09 -2.64 -4.83
N LEU A 154 16.67 -1.51 -4.27
CA LEU A 154 17.48 -0.29 -4.17
C LEU A 154 18.70 -0.49 -3.26
N ALA A 155 18.51 -1.17 -2.14
CA ALA A 155 19.60 -1.52 -1.23
C ALA A 155 20.70 -2.31 -1.97
N ASP A 156 20.30 -3.32 -2.74
CA ASP A 156 21.20 -4.13 -3.54
C ASP A 156 21.90 -3.32 -4.65
N VAL A 157 21.13 -2.57 -5.45
CA VAL A 157 21.66 -1.78 -6.57
C VAL A 157 22.63 -0.68 -6.09
N CYS A 158 22.32 -0.04 -4.97
CA CYS A 158 23.12 1.08 -4.44
C CYS A 158 24.18 0.64 -3.42
N ASN A 159 24.25 -0.66 -3.09
CA ASN A 159 25.14 -1.21 -2.05
C ASN A 159 24.94 -0.50 -0.68
N LEU A 160 23.70 -0.37 -0.29
CA LEU A 160 23.24 0.20 0.98
C LEU A 160 22.47 -0.86 1.78
N SER A 161 22.27 -0.65 3.07
CA SER A 161 21.28 -1.42 3.83
C SER A 161 19.86 -0.91 3.57
N THR A 162 18.85 -1.74 3.76
CA THR A 162 17.43 -1.34 3.68
C THR A 162 17.10 -0.18 4.64
N LEU A 163 17.76 -0.15 5.82
CA LEU A 163 17.59 0.93 6.78
C LEU A 163 18.14 2.25 6.26
N GLU A 164 19.31 2.25 5.62
CA GLU A 164 19.91 3.44 5.01
C GLU A 164 19.03 3.96 3.87
N VAL A 165 18.53 3.08 3.00
CA VAL A 165 17.59 3.45 1.93
C VAL A 165 16.33 4.10 2.50
N LEU A 166 15.70 3.49 3.49
CA LEU A 166 14.49 4.03 4.13
C LEU A 166 14.75 5.38 4.80
N SER A 167 15.91 5.54 5.45
CA SER A 167 16.29 6.80 6.10
C SER A 167 16.44 7.92 5.07
N LEU A 168 17.18 7.66 3.98
CA LEU A 168 17.39 8.64 2.90
C LEU A 168 16.08 9.05 2.23
N LEU A 169 15.19 8.10 1.95
CA LEU A 169 13.89 8.38 1.34
C LEU A 169 12.96 9.16 2.29
N SER A 170 12.95 8.80 3.58
CA SER A 170 12.19 9.52 4.61
C SER A 170 12.67 10.95 4.77
N GLU A 171 13.99 11.17 4.84
CA GLU A 171 14.60 12.51 4.90
C GLU A 171 14.32 13.35 3.64
N ALA A 172 14.22 12.69 2.47
CA ALA A 172 13.84 13.33 1.22
C ALA A 172 12.35 13.69 1.13
N GLY A 173 11.51 13.21 2.08
CA GLY A 173 10.10 13.58 2.20
C GLY A 173 9.10 12.49 1.85
N MET A 174 9.50 11.21 1.80
CA MET A 174 8.57 10.08 1.71
C MET A 174 7.70 10.01 2.98
N HIS A 175 6.37 9.90 2.81
CA HIS A 175 5.43 9.79 3.93
C HIS A 175 5.11 8.35 4.30
N GLY A 176 4.96 7.49 3.31
CA GLY A 176 4.56 6.11 3.51
C GLY A 176 5.09 5.18 2.43
N LEU A 177 5.01 3.89 2.74
CA LEU A 177 5.42 2.80 1.86
C LEU A 177 4.18 1.95 1.55
N PRO A 178 3.69 1.93 0.29
CA PRO A 178 2.64 1.02 -0.11
C PRO A 178 3.07 -0.44 0.05
N GLY A 179 2.18 -1.28 0.55
CA GLY A 179 2.53 -2.68 0.82
C GLY A 179 1.32 -3.60 0.97
N CYS A 180 0.30 -3.39 0.15
CA CYS A 180 -0.97 -4.11 0.27
C CYS A 180 -0.82 -5.64 0.23
N LEU A 181 0.07 -6.18 -0.58
CA LEU A 181 0.28 -7.62 -0.72
C LEU A 181 0.81 -8.27 0.56
N LEU A 182 1.59 -7.56 1.36
CA LEU A 182 2.11 -8.06 2.63
C LEU A 182 1.04 -8.24 3.71
N TYR A 183 -0.14 -7.63 3.54
CA TYR A 183 -1.25 -7.74 4.49
C TYR A 183 -2.33 -8.73 4.08
N THR A 184 -2.38 -9.11 2.82
CA THR A 184 -3.45 -9.94 2.24
C THR A 184 -3.01 -11.35 1.93
N SER A 185 -1.70 -11.58 1.84
CA SER A 185 -1.11 -12.89 1.60
C SER A 185 -0.12 -13.23 2.71
N ASP A 186 0.01 -14.49 3.03
CA ASP A 186 1.16 -14.97 3.78
C ASP A 186 2.35 -14.96 2.83
N ALA A 187 3.12 -13.87 2.86
CA ALA A 187 4.22 -13.64 1.93
C ALA A 187 5.30 -14.73 1.97
N ALA A 188 5.31 -15.57 3.01
CA ALA A 188 6.20 -16.73 3.11
C ALA A 188 5.73 -17.91 2.24
N ASP A 189 4.43 -17.99 1.96
CA ASP A 189 3.81 -19.08 1.18
C ASP A 189 3.43 -18.64 -0.23
N ASP A 190 3.49 -17.34 -0.54
CA ASP A 190 3.13 -16.82 -1.85
C ASP A 190 4.29 -16.87 -2.83
N TRP A 191 4.13 -17.69 -3.83
CA TRP A 191 5.02 -17.82 -4.99
C TRP A 191 5.03 -16.58 -5.91
N PHE A 192 4.48 -15.44 -5.47
CA PHE A 192 4.24 -14.26 -6.30
C PHE A 192 5.32 -13.17 -6.19
N CYS A 193 6.31 -13.34 -5.32
CA CYS A 193 7.45 -12.42 -5.19
C CYS A 193 8.76 -13.15 -5.31
#